data_8517f66c9e398d45638220d7c917f98f
#
_entry.id   8517f66c9e398d45638220d7c917f98f
#
_cell.length_a   1.000
_cell.length_b   1.000
_cell.length_c   1.000
_cell.angle_alpha   90.00
_cell.angle_beta   90.00
_cell.angle_gamma   90.00
#
_symmetry.space_group_name_H-M   'P 1'
#
loop_
_entity.id
_entity.type
_entity.pdbx_description
1 polymer ?
#
loop_
_entity_poly.entity_id
_entity_poly.type
_entity_poly.pdbx_seq_one_letter_code
_entity_poly.pdbx_strand_id
1 'polypeptide(L)'
;VRLATKLLNYEINIMTDAEDSERRQLEFKEKTENFVKNLELDETLGQLLVAEGFSTIDDIKDSSLETLGKIEGIEEDTAKALIERAKEFYQKDQEDISERIKELGLEDALINFKGLTPGMLVTLGNQKILTLEDFADLASDELTGGFDIVKGERVKIHGYLEDFALSKDEADGLIMSAREIVYKD
;
A
#
# COMPACT_ATOMS: atom_id res chain seq x y z
N VAL A 1 33.24 -10.31 -0.35
CA VAL A 1 32.25 -9.32 -0.76
C VAL A 1 32.64 -8.60 -2.04
N ARG A 2 33.87 -8.01 -2.13
CA ARG A 2 34.37 -7.34 -3.35
C ARG A 2 34.44 -8.25 -4.56
N LEU A 3 34.78 -9.53 -4.37
CA LEU A 3 34.86 -10.54 -5.43
C LEU A 3 33.45 -10.94 -5.94
N ALA A 4 32.48 -11.09 -5.04
CA ALA A 4 31.13 -11.41 -5.40
C ALA A 4 30.45 -10.26 -6.16
N THR A 5 30.65 -9.01 -5.72
CA THR A 5 30.16 -7.82 -6.41
C THR A 5 30.73 -7.68 -7.82
N LYS A 6 32.02 -8.04 -8.00
CA LYS A 6 32.70 -7.95 -9.28
C LYS A 6 32.29 -9.06 -10.27
N LEU A 7 31.92 -10.25 -9.76
CA LEU A 7 31.47 -11.39 -10.56
C LEU A 7 30.03 -11.29 -11.02
N LEU A 8 29.14 -10.73 -10.17
CA LEU A 8 27.71 -10.69 -10.43
C LEU A 8 27.24 -9.35 -11.01
N ASN A 9 28.13 -8.36 -11.07
CA ASN A 9 27.80 -6.98 -11.49
C ASN A 9 26.60 -6.36 -10.74
N TYR A 10 26.29 -6.87 -9.52
CA TYR A 10 25.28 -6.35 -8.61
C TYR A 10 25.96 -5.68 -7.41
N GLU A 11 25.48 -4.51 -7.02
CA GLU A 11 25.78 -3.95 -5.71
C GLU A 11 25.09 -4.81 -4.65
N ILE A 12 25.85 -5.62 -3.94
CA ILE A 12 25.35 -6.34 -2.78
C ILE A 12 25.35 -5.35 -1.61
N ASN A 13 24.17 -4.82 -1.33
CA ASN A 13 23.98 -3.95 -0.17
C ASN A 13 23.88 -4.84 1.08
N ILE A 14 25.03 -5.08 1.73
CA ILE A 14 25.08 -5.82 3.00
C ILE A 14 24.81 -4.81 4.10
N MET A 15 23.60 -4.87 4.64
CA MET A 15 23.28 -4.15 5.86
C MET A 15 24.05 -4.75 7.03
N THR A 16 24.57 -3.89 7.90
CA THR A 16 25.19 -4.33 9.14
C THR A 16 24.11 -4.86 10.11
N ASP A 17 24.51 -5.75 11.03
CA ASP A 17 23.58 -6.26 12.08
C ASP A 17 22.96 -5.12 12.90
N ALA A 18 23.70 -4.03 13.08
CA ALA A 18 23.23 -2.84 13.79
C ALA A 18 22.15 -2.10 12.98
N GLU A 19 22.36 -1.90 11.68
CA GLU A 19 21.38 -1.25 10.79
C GLU A 19 20.11 -2.08 10.63
N ASP A 20 20.23 -3.40 10.57
CA ASP A 20 19.07 -4.30 10.51
C ASP A 20 18.29 -4.28 11.83
N SER A 21 18.99 -4.23 12.97
CA SER A 21 18.37 -4.10 14.29
C SER A 21 17.64 -2.75 14.45
N GLU A 22 18.25 -1.66 14.05
CA GLU A 22 17.62 -0.32 14.09
C GLU A 22 16.39 -0.25 13.19
N ARG A 23 16.48 -0.83 11.99
CA ARG A 23 15.32 -0.90 11.08
C ARG A 23 14.17 -1.69 11.67
N ARG A 24 14.43 -2.87 12.26
CA ARG A 24 13.40 -3.69 12.92
C ARG A 24 12.75 -2.98 14.11
N GLN A 25 13.53 -2.25 14.89
CA GLN A 25 13.00 -1.45 16.00
C GLN A 25 12.12 -0.31 15.50
N LEU A 26 12.52 0.36 14.42
CA LEU A 26 11.74 1.42 13.80
C LEU A 26 10.43 0.89 13.21
N GLU A 27 10.49 -0.21 12.45
CA GLU A 27 9.31 -0.90 11.90
C GLU A 27 8.34 -1.36 12.99
N PHE A 28 8.88 -1.91 14.09
CA PHE A 28 8.08 -2.32 15.24
C PHE A 28 7.36 -1.13 15.89
N LYS A 29 8.07 -0.03 16.06
CA LYS A 29 7.52 1.19 16.61
C LYS A 29 6.43 1.79 15.71
N GLU A 30 6.69 1.90 14.43
CA GLU A 30 5.73 2.43 13.44
C GLU A 30 4.45 1.60 13.39
N LYS A 31 4.57 0.27 13.39
CA LYS A 31 3.42 -0.64 13.43
C LYS A 31 2.63 -0.49 14.73
N THR A 32 3.32 -0.39 15.86
CA THR A 32 2.70 -0.19 17.17
C THR A 32 1.94 1.15 17.20
N GLU A 33 2.56 2.23 16.76
CA GLU A 33 1.93 3.56 16.69
C GLU A 33 0.70 3.56 15.76
N ASN A 34 0.76 2.82 14.67
CA ASN A 34 -0.37 2.67 13.74
C ASN A 34 -1.58 1.99 14.42
N PHE A 35 -1.36 0.90 15.14
CA PHE A 35 -2.42 0.25 15.91
C PHE A 35 -2.96 1.13 17.03
N VAL A 36 -2.10 1.75 17.81
CA VAL A 36 -2.48 2.65 18.91
C VAL A 36 -3.34 3.80 18.40
N LYS A 37 -2.92 4.44 17.32
CA LYS A 37 -3.60 5.61 16.76
C LYS A 37 -4.94 5.27 16.09
N ASN A 38 -4.96 4.22 15.28
CA ASN A 38 -6.11 3.91 14.44
C ASN A 38 -7.17 3.05 15.14
N LEU A 39 -6.77 2.22 16.09
CA LEU A 39 -7.67 1.37 16.88
C LEU A 39 -7.90 1.90 18.29
N GLU A 40 -7.34 3.06 18.63
CA GLU A 40 -7.43 3.66 19.97
C GLU A 40 -7.05 2.69 21.09
N LEU A 41 -5.90 1.99 20.90
CA LEU A 41 -5.37 1.00 21.84
C LEU A 41 -4.33 1.61 22.76
N ASP A 42 -4.08 0.91 23.87
CA ASP A 42 -2.93 1.16 24.70
C ASP A 42 -1.64 0.73 23.98
N GLU A 43 -0.54 1.41 24.24
CA GLU A 43 0.78 1.08 23.65
C GLU A 43 1.18 -0.37 23.91
N THR A 44 0.90 -0.88 25.12
CA THR A 44 1.18 -2.26 25.50
C THR A 44 0.44 -3.27 24.62
N LEU A 45 -0.84 -3.03 24.33
CA LEU A 45 -1.65 -3.86 23.43
C LEU A 45 -1.14 -3.78 21.98
N GLY A 46 -0.79 -2.59 21.52
CA GLY A 46 -0.20 -2.40 20.18
C GLY A 46 1.12 -3.17 20.04
N GLN A 47 2.01 -3.08 21.02
CA GLN A 47 3.27 -3.83 21.04
C GLN A 47 3.05 -5.34 21.05
N LEU A 48 2.06 -5.81 21.82
CA LEU A 48 1.72 -7.23 21.92
C LEU A 48 1.23 -7.78 20.57
N LEU A 49 0.36 -7.06 19.89
CA LEU A 49 -0.13 -7.43 18.56
C LEU A 49 1.00 -7.52 17.53
N VAL A 50 1.91 -6.55 17.51
CA VAL A 50 3.06 -6.57 16.61
C VAL A 50 4.02 -7.72 16.95
N ALA A 51 4.23 -8.02 18.24
CA ALA A 51 5.05 -9.14 18.69
C ALA A 51 4.49 -10.50 18.26
N GLU A 52 3.15 -10.64 18.21
CA GLU A 52 2.46 -11.83 17.74
C GLU A 52 2.37 -11.95 16.21
N GLY A 53 2.95 -11.00 15.49
CA GLY A 53 3.08 -11.05 14.04
C GLY A 53 2.01 -10.28 13.25
N PHE A 54 1.11 -9.58 13.94
CA PHE A 54 0.15 -8.69 13.27
C PHE A 54 0.87 -7.44 12.75
N SER A 55 0.72 -7.18 11.48
CA SER A 55 1.40 -6.05 10.83
C SER A 55 0.43 -4.96 10.38
N THR A 56 -0.81 -5.32 10.11
CA THR A 56 -1.85 -4.45 9.57
C THR A 56 -3.16 -4.57 10.34
N ILE A 57 -4.02 -3.59 10.19
CA ILE A 57 -5.38 -3.61 10.77
C ILE A 57 -6.23 -4.68 10.09
N ASP A 58 -5.98 -4.96 8.81
CA ASP A 58 -6.65 -6.05 8.09
C ASP A 58 -6.35 -7.42 8.71
N ASP A 59 -5.12 -7.65 9.16
CA ASP A 59 -4.75 -8.90 9.84
C ASP A 59 -5.61 -9.13 11.09
N ILE A 60 -5.93 -8.06 11.83
CA ILE A 60 -6.80 -8.10 13.00
C ILE A 60 -8.26 -8.35 12.60
N LYS A 61 -8.74 -7.64 11.59
CA LYS A 61 -10.10 -7.78 11.07
C LYS A 61 -10.40 -9.21 10.61
N ASP A 62 -9.44 -9.81 9.90
CA ASP A 62 -9.57 -11.16 9.33
C ASP A 62 -9.25 -12.28 10.34
N SER A 63 -8.72 -11.92 11.51
CA SER A 63 -8.42 -12.87 12.58
C SER A 63 -9.69 -13.39 13.26
N SER A 64 -9.61 -14.64 13.72
CA SER A 64 -10.68 -15.21 14.55
C SER A 64 -10.51 -14.80 16.02
N LEU A 65 -11.63 -14.78 16.76
CA LEU A 65 -11.65 -14.58 18.20
C LEU A 65 -10.73 -15.57 18.94
N GLU A 66 -10.69 -16.83 18.43
CA GLU A 66 -9.82 -17.87 19.00
C GLU A 66 -8.34 -17.55 18.81
N THR A 67 -7.95 -16.96 17.70
CA THR A 67 -6.56 -16.61 17.41
C THR A 67 -6.09 -15.47 18.32
N LEU A 68 -6.89 -14.43 18.44
CA LEU A 68 -6.59 -13.29 19.31
C LEU A 68 -6.67 -13.66 20.79
N GLY A 69 -7.64 -14.49 21.18
CA GLY A 69 -7.81 -14.94 22.57
C GLY A 69 -6.75 -15.95 23.04
N LYS A 70 -5.95 -16.52 22.13
CA LYS A 70 -4.78 -17.35 22.48
C LYS A 70 -3.55 -16.53 22.86
N ILE A 71 -3.57 -15.24 22.54
CA ILE A 71 -2.47 -14.34 22.85
C ILE A 71 -2.48 -14.05 24.34
N GLU A 72 -1.37 -14.35 25.02
CA GLU A 72 -1.23 -14.09 26.44
C GLU A 72 -1.35 -12.59 26.73
N GLY A 73 -2.36 -12.20 27.49
CA GLY A 73 -2.66 -10.79 27.78
C GLY A 73 -3.84 -10.20 27.00
N ILE A 74 -4.47 -10.96 26.10
CA ILE A 74 -5.70 -10.55 25.41
C ILE A 74 -6.85 -11.45 25.87
N GLU A 75 -7.81 -10.86 26.59
CA GLU A 75 -9.05 -11.55 26.99
C GLU A 75 -10.03 -11.61 25.80
N GLU A 76 -10.99 -12.54 25.86
CA GLU A 76 -11.97 -12.73 24.80
C GLU A 76 -12.79 -11.45 24.51
N ASP A 77 -13.13 -10.69 25.53
CA ASP A 77 -13.84 -9.42 25.39
C ASP A 77 -12.97 -8.36 24.71
N THR A 78 -11.67 -8.33 25.02
CA THR A 78 -10.69 -7.46 24.35
C THR A 78 -10.51 -7.87 22.90
N ALA A 79 -10.43 -9.16 22.59
CA ALA A 79 -10.33 -9.68 21.24
C ALA A 79 -11.54 -9.29 20.39
N LYS A 80 -12.76 -9.37 20.95
CA LYS A 80 -13.99 -8.90 20.30
C LYS A 80 -13.93 -7.41 19.98
N ALA A 81 -13.56 -6.60 20.98
CA ALA A 81 -13.43 -5.15 20.81
C ALA A 81 -12.41 -4.77 19.75
N LEU A 82 -11.27 -5.49 19.67
CA LEU A 82 -10.25 -5.28 18.65
C LEU A 82 -10.77 -5.54 17.23
N ILE A 83 -11.47 -6.65 17.04
CA ILE A 83 -12.07 -7.01 15.74
C ILE A 83 -13.15 -6.01 15.34
N GLU A 84 -14.00 -5.58 16.27
CA GLU A 84 -15.03 -4.59 16.01
C GLU A 84 -14.43 -3.24 15.61
N ARG A 85 -13.44 -2.75 16.35
CA ARG A 85 -12.72 -1.51 16.03
C ARG A 85 -11.99 -1.58 14.69
N ALA A 86 -11.36 -2.73 14.38
CA ALA A 86 -10.72 -2.93 13.08
C ALA A 86 -11.73 -2.89 11.93
N LYS A 87 -12.91 -3.46 12.10
CA LYS A 87 -14.01 -3.40 11.12
C LYS A 87 -14.57 -1.99 10.97
N GLU A 88 -14.79 -1.28 12.07
CA GLU A 88 -15.27 0.11 12.05
C GLU A 88 -14.25 1.04 11.37
N PHE A 89 -12.96 0.88 11.68
CA PHE A 89 -11.89 1.62 11.02
C PHE A 89 -11.90 1.38 9.51
N TYR A 90 -12.01 0.12 9.09
CA TYR A 90 -12.03 -0.24 7.67
C TYR A 90 -13.27 0.31 6.95
N GLN A 91 -14.45 0.28 7.58
CA GLN A 91 -15.67 0.87 7.02
C GLN A 91 -15.53 2.38 6.86
N LYS A 92 -15.03 3.06 7.89
CA LYS A 92 -14.80 4.51 7.85
C LYS A 92 -13.78 4.89 6.79
N ASP A 93 -12.69 4.15 6.68
CA ASP A 93 -11.67 4.37 5.65
C ASP A 93 -12.24 4.20 4.24
N GLN A 94 -13.11 3.19 4.02
CA GLN A 94 -13.81 3.00 2.75
C GLN A 94 -14.83 4.13 2.45
N GLU A 95 -15.52 4.62 3.45
CA GLU A 95 -16.45 5.76 3.32
C GLU A 95 -15.67 7.04 2.98
N ASP A 96 -14.59 7.33 3.69
CA ASP A 96 -13.73 8.49 3.46
C ASP A 96 -13.11 8.45 2.06
N ILE A 97 -12.64 7.27 1.60
CA ILE A 97 -12.14 7.06 0.23
C ILE A 97 -13.24 7.29 -0.81
N SER A 98 -14.46 6.77 -0.56
CA SER A 98 -15.59 6.93 -1.47
C SER A 98 -16.03 8.39 -1.57
N GLU A 99 -16.06 9.13 -0.46
CA GLU A 99 -16.32 10.57 -0.46
C GLU A 99 -15.24 11.34 -1.21
N ARG A 100 -13.99 10.98 -1.00
CA ARG A 100 -12.85 11.60 -1.69
C ARG A 100 -12.89 11.39 -3.19
N ILE A 101 -13.27 10.19 -3.66
CA ILE A 101 -13.47 9.89 -5.08
C ILE A 101 -14.55 10.80 -5.68
N LYS A 102 -15.65 11.01 -4.96
CA LYS A 102 -16.73 11.92 -5.41
C LYS A 102 -16.29 13.38 -5.44
N GLU A 103 -15.56 13.84 -4.42
CA GLU A 103 -15.02 15.20 -4.36
C GLU A 103 -14.06 15.50 -5.51
N LEU A 104 -13.23 14.53 -5.88
CA LEU A 104 -12.27 14.64 -6.98
C LEU A 104 -12.95 14.67 -8.35
N GLY A 105 -14.22 14.23 -8.45
CA GLY A 105 -15.00 14.26 -9.68
C GLY A 105 -14.52 13.27 -10.75
N LEU A 106 -14.09 12.07 -10.31
CA LEU A 106 -13.70 11.01 -11.23
C LEU A 106 -14.89 10.52 -12.05
N GLU A 107 -14.63 10.16 -13.31
CA GLU A 107 -15.62 9.58 -14.20
C GLU A 107 -16.05 8.18 -13.75
N ASP A 108 -17.35 7.88 -13.89
CA ASP A 108 -17.90 6.57 -13.52
C ASP A 108 -17.22 5.42 -14.27
N ALA A 109 -16.80 5.64 -15.51
CA ALA A 109 -16.06 4.66 -16.31
C ALA A 109 -14.71 4.30 -15.67
N LEU A 110 -14.01 5.29 -15.11
CA LEU A 110 -12.75 5.09 -14.39
C LEU A 110 -12.98 4.44 -13.03
N ILE A 111 -14.02 4.87 -12.29
CA ILE A 111 -14.37 4.31 -10.98
C ILE A 111 -14.73 2.82 -11.09
N ASN A 112 -15.48 2.45 -12.12
CA ASN A 112 -15.92 1.06 -12.35
C ASN A 112 -14.89 0.21 -13.11
N PHE A 113 -13.73 0.77 -13.46
CA PHE A 113 -12.70 0.05 -14.19
C PHE A 113 -12.10 -1.08 -13.35
N LYS A 114 -12.12 -2.29 -13.89
CA LYS A 114 -11.58 -3.47 -13.22
C LYS A 114 -10.06 -3.41 -13.17
N GLY A 115 -9.52 -3.54 -11.98
CA GLY A 115 -8.08 -3.56 -11.74
C GLY A 115 -7.55 -2.33 -10.99
N LEU A 116 -8.34 -1.26 -10.89
CA LEU A 116 -8.04 -0.12 -10.03
C LEU A 116 -8.70 -0.27 -8.66
N THR A 117 -7.92 -0.13 -7.61
CA THR A 117 -8.42 -0.08 -6.23
C THR A 117 -8.93 1.32 -5.90
N PRO A 118 -9.82 1.48 -4.91
CA PRO A 118 -10.28 2.80 -4.48
C PRO A 118 -9.13 3.74 -4.09
N GLY A 119 -8.08 3.23 -3.44
CA GLY A 119 -6.87 4.00 -3.13
C GLY A 119 -6.13 4.50 -4.36
N MET A 120 -6.01 3.66 -5.39
CA MET A 120 -5.42 4.05 -6.68
C MET A 120 -6.23 5.15 -7.35
N LEU A 121 -7.57 5.06 -7.31
CA LEU A 121 -8.47 6.09 -7.86
C LEU A 121 -8.27 7.45 -7.20
N VAL A 122 -8.15 7.50 -5.88
CA VAL A 122 -7.85 8.74 -5.14
C VAL A 122 -6.50 9.31 -5.56
N THR A 123 -5.49 8.47 -5.69
CA THR A 123 -4.15 8.89 -6.10
C THR A 123 -4.16 9.46 -7.52
N LEU A 124 -4.80 8.79 -8.47
CA LEU A 124 -4.98 9.26 -9.84
C LEU A 124 -5.75 10.59 -9.89
N GLY A 125 -6.84 10.70 -9.13
CA GLY A 125 -7.63 11.92 -9.04
C GLY A 125 -6.83 13.12 -8.50
N ASN A 126 -5.96 12.90 -7.52
CA ASN A 126 -5.05 13.93 -6.99
C ASN A 126 -4.04 14.40 -8.07
N GLN A 127 -3.71 13.55 -9.04
CA GLN A 127 -2.84 13.86 -10.18
C GLN A 127 -3.62 14.41 -11.39
N LYS A 128 -4.92 14.67 -11.23
CA LYS A 128 -5.83 15.18 -12.27
C LYS A 128 -6.11 14.20 -13.40
N ILE A 129 -5.92 12.92 -13.18
CA ILE A 129 -6.34 11.84 -14.07
C ILE A 129 -7.76 11.47 -13.63
N LEU A 130 -8.75 12.06 -14.31
CA LEU A 130 -10.16 12.02 -13.87
C LEU A 130 -11.02 11.14 -14.76
N THR A 131 -10.60 10.88 -15.99
CA THR A 131 -11.34 10.09 -16.98
C THR A 131 -10.62 8.79 -17.32
N LEU A 132 -11.38 7.82 -17.86
CA LEU A 132 -10.78 6.57 -18.32
C LEU A 132 -9.88 6.82 -19.55
N GLU A 133 -10.18 7.85 -20.35
CA GLU A 133 -9.37 8.29 -21.48
C GLU A 133 -8.01 8.82 -21.01
N ASP A 134 -7.99 9.71 -20.01
CA ASP A 134 -6.75 10.21 -19.40
C ASP A 134 -5.85 9.06 -18.90
N PHE A 135 -6.48 8.05 -18.30
CA PHE A 135 -5.77 6.86 -17.82
C PHE A 135 -5.24 5.99 -18.97
N ALA A 136 -6.02 5.83 -20.04
CA ALA A 136 -5.63 5.06 -21.22
C ALA A 136 -4.47 5.70 -21.99
N ASP A 137 -4.34 7.03 -21.92
CA ASP A 137 -3.26 7.78 -22.57
C ASP A 137 -1.92 7.69 -21.83
N LEU A 138 -1.91 7.23 -20.57
CA LEU A 138 -0.69 7.07 -19.81
C LEU A 138 0.21 5.97 -20.36
N ALA A 139 1.51 6.08 -20.07
CA ALA A 139 2.47 5.01 -20.25
C ALA A 139 2.66 4.22 -18.94
N SER A 140 3.02 2.94 -19.05
CA SER A 140 3.27 2.10 -17.88
C SER A 140 4.37 2.67 -16.97
N ASP A 141 5.37 3.32 -17.55
CA ASP A 141 6.45 3.97 -16.80
C ASP A 141 5.96 5.20 -16.01
N GLU A 142 4.89 5.85 -16.46
CA GLU A 142 4.24 6.94 -15.71
C GLU A 142 3.45 6.42 -14.50
N LEU A 143 2.94 5.20 -14.55
CA LEU A 143 2.28 4.57 -13.41
C LEU A 143 3.26 4.00 -12.39
N THR A 144 4.25 3.26 -12.83
CA THR A 144 5.18 2.54 -11.95
C THR A 144 6.40 3.35 -11.54
N GLY A 145 6.69 4.44 -12.28
CA GLY A 145 7.94 5.16 -12.16
C GLY A 145 9.10 4.41 -12.80
N GLY A 146 10.25 5.00 -12.81
CA GLY A 146 11.41 4.43 -13.44
C GLY A 146 12.64 5.32 -13.30
N PHE A 147 13.58 5.13 -14.22
CA PHE A 147 14.75 5.99 -14.34
C PHE A 147 14.84 6.50 -15.77
N ASP A 148 15.07 7.78 -15.92
CA ASP A 148 15.35 8.40 -17.21
C ASP A 148 16.74 9.07 -17.19
N ILE A 149 17.26 9.34 -18.37
CA ILE A 149 18.55 10.02 -18.53
C ILE A 149 18.28 11.46 -18.94
N VAL A 150 18.32 12.36 -17.95
CA VAL A 150 18.18 13.79 -18.19
C VAL A 150 19.56 14.45 -18.17
N LYS A 151 19.97 15.04 -19.27
CA LYS A 151 21.28 15.69 -19.45
C LYS A 151 22.50 14.80 -19.14
N GLY A 152 22.35 13.47 -19.34
CA GLY A 152 23.41 12.49 -19.10
C GLY A 152 23.49 11.98 -17.67
N GLU A 153 22.60 12.40 -16.78
CA GLU A 153 22.47 11.88 -15.42
C GLU A 153 21.23 11.00 -15.32
N ARG A 154 21.34 9.88 -14.57
CA ARG A 154 20.24 8.99 -14.29
C ARG A 154 19.36 9.59 -13.20
N VAL A 155 18.15 10.03 -13.56
CA VAL A 155 17.18 10.64 -12.66
C VAL A 155 16.05 9.66 -12.41
N LYS A 156 15.65 9.52 -11.14
CA LYS A 156 14.47 8.73 -10.78
C LYS A 156 13.22 9.54 -11.10
N ILE A 157 12.32 8.92 -11.89
CA ILE A 157 10.97 9.44 -12.14
C ILE A 157 10.01 8.69 -11.26
N HIS A 158 9.23 9.43 -10.47
CA HIS A 158 8.19 8.85 -9.62
C HIS A 158 6.95 8.54 -10.44
N GLY A 159 6.46 7.31 -10.31
CA GLY A 159 5.21 6.89 -10.93
C GLY A 159 4.00 7.31 -10.11
N TYR A 160 2.88 7.55 -10.77
CA TYR A 160 1.62 7.94 -10.12
C TYR A 160 1.11 6.88 -9.13
N LEU A 161 1.37 5.60 -9.41
CA LEU A 161 0.99 4.45 -8.58
C LEU A 161 2.20 3.69 -8.02
N GLU A 162 3.36 4.33 -7.90
CA GLU A 162 4.60 3.72 -7.36
C GLU A 162 4.38 3.11 -5.97
N ASP A 163 3.58 3.76 -5.13
CA ASP A 163 3.29 3.33 -3.75
C ASP A 163 2.47 2.03 -3.67
N PHE A 164 1.81 1.65 -4.76
CA PHE A 164 1.02 0.41 -4.84
C PHE A 164 1.82 -0.80 -5.34
N ALA A 165 3.12 -0.62 -5.56
CA ALA A 165 4.06 -1.68 -5.95
C ALA A 165 3.62 -2.48 -7.19
N LEU A 166 2.96 -1.83 -8.15
CA LEU A 166 2.59 -2.43 -9.44
C LEU A 166 3.83 -2.83 -10.23
N SER A 167 3.82 -4.02 -10.79
CA SER A 167 4.82 -4.40 -11.80
C SER A 167 4.54 -3.69 -13.13
N LYS A 168 5.57 -3.59 -13.96
CA LYS A 168 5.42 -3.00 -15.29
C LYS A 168 4.40 -3.75 -16.14
N ASP A 169 4.39 -5.09 -16.06
CA ASP A 169 3.45 -5.94 -16.80
C ASP A 169 2.01 -5.74 -16.34
N GLU A 170 1.77 -5.53 -15.04
CA GLU A 170 0.46 -5.20 -14.50
C GLU A 170 -0.01 -3.82 -14.95
N ALA A 171 0.88 -2.82 -14.91
CA ALA A 171 0.58 -1.47 -15.39
C ALA A 171 0.27 -1.47 -16.89
N ASP A 172 1.05 -2.17 -17.71
CA ASP A 172 0.79 -2.35 -19.14
C ASP A 172 -0.58 -3.02 -19.39
N GLY A 173 -0.90 -4.07 -18.63
CA GLY A 173 -2.17 -4.78 -18.71
C GLY A 173 -3.37 -3.87 -18.39
N LEU A 174 -3.26 -3.03 -17.38
CA LEU A 174 -4.29 -2.05 -17.00
C LEU A 174 -4.49 -1.00 -18.10
N ILE A 175 -3.42 -0.41 -18.61
CA ILE A 175 -3.48 0.59 -19.66
C ILE A 175 -4.04 0.00 -20.96
N MET A 176 -3.60 -1.18 -21.37
CA MET A 176 -4.11 -1.85 -22.56
C MET A 176 -5.60 -2.19 -22.43
N SER A 177 -6.05 -2.65 -21.27
CA SER A 177 -7.47 -2.90 -20.99
C SER A 177 -8.30 -1.61 -21.03
N ALA A 178 -7.76 -0.51 -20.53
CA ALA A 178 -8.42 0.79 -20.62
C ALA A 178 -8.53 1.27 -22.09
N ARG A 179 -7.46 1.12 -22.88
CA ARG A 179 -7.44 1.43 -24.31
C ARG A 179 -8.45 0.61 -25.11
N GLU A 180 -8.60 -0.66 -24.80
CA GLU A 180 -9.61 -1.51 -25.42
C GLU A 180 -11.04 -1.03 -25.17
N ILE A 181 -11.30 -0.39 -24.03
CA ILE A 181 -12.62 0.15 -23.69
C ILE A 181 -12.83 1.51 -24.37
N VAL A 182 -11.83 2.40 -24.29
CA VAL A 182 -11.92 3.79 -24.78
C VAL A 182 -11.88 3.85 -26.30
N TYR A 183 -10.99 3.07 -26.94
CA TYR A 183 -10.75 3.11 -28.39
C TYR A 183 -11.34 1.92 -29.15
N LYS A 184 -12.32 1.23 -28.53
CA LYS A 184 -13.04 0.16 -29.19
C LYS A 184 -14.05 0.75 -30.19
N ASP A 185 -13.71 0.71 -31.48
CA ASP A 185 -14.63 0.96 -32.60
C ASP A 185 -15.70 -0.13 -32.73
#